data_bf855fcfcc4d768c49087fed378c6713
#
_entry.id   bf855fcfcc4d768c49087fed378c6713
#
_cell.length_a   1.000
_cell.length_b   1.000
_cell.length_c   1.000
_cell.angle_alpha   90.00
_cell.angle_beta   90.00
_cell.angle_gamma   90.00
#
_symmetry.space_group_name_H-M   'P 1'
#
loop_
_entity.id
_entity.type
_entity.pdbx_description
1 polymer ?
#
loop_
_entity_poly.entity_id
_entity_poly.type
_entity_poly.pdbx_seq_one_letter_code
_entity_poly.pdbx_strand_id
1 'polypeptide(L)'
;SPRCREAALIAGRYQVHAAIDVSDGLSLDLSRMMAASHAAAVLDLAFIPIHPDAERMAALPGDGRSPLEHALGDGEDFELLLSLPAAEARRLVAETASAPFDEPFTIIGQVIEGQGLFAATPDGRRQPLAPQGFSHALDLPRQ
;
A
#
# COMPACT_ATOMS: atom_id res chain seq x y z
N SER A 1 -10.10 -11.94 4.00
CA SER A 1 -9.50 -13.28 4.17
C SER A 1 -7.99 -13.16 4.10
N PRO A 2 -7.19 -13.82 4.95
CA PRO A 2 -5.73 -13.72 4.90
C PRO A 2 -5.19 -14.16 3.53
N ARG A 3 -4.26 -13.39 2.95
CA ARG A 3 -3.66 -13.64 1.63
C ARG A 3 -2.45 -14.61 1.67
N CYS A 4 -2.47 -15.58 2.61
CA CYS A 4 -1.35 -16.50 2.80
C CYS A 4 -1.06 -17.38 1.57
N ARG A 5 -2.12 -17.80 0.86
CA ARG A 5 -1.98 -18.60 -0.36
C ARG A 5 -1.33 -17.79 -1.49
N GLU A 6 -1.80 -16.58 -1.70
CA GLU A 6 -1.26 -15.64 -2.68
C GLU A 6 0.19 -15.30 -2.36
N ALA A 7 0.50 -15.01 -1.10
CA ALA A 7 1.87 -14.73 -0.65
C ALA A 7 2.82 -15.91 -0.95
N ALA A 8 2.40 -17.15 -0.66
CA ALA A 8 3.20 -18.33 -0.93
C ALA A 8 3.42 -18.55 -2.44
N LEU A 9 2.38 -18.35 -3.26
CA LEU A 9 2.48 -18.47 -4.72
C LEU A 9 3.42 -17.41 -5.31
N ILE A 10 3.32 -16.16 -4.82
CA ILE A 10 4.16 -15.05 -5.28
C ILE A 10 5.61 -15.29 -4.89
N ALA A 11 5.89 -15.66 -3.65
CA ALA A 11 7.24 -15.95 -3.17
C ALA A 11 7.93 -17.08 -3.95
N GLY A 12 7.17 -18.04 -4.47
CA GLY A 12 7.70 -19.14 -5.26
C GLY A 12 7.87 -18.85 -6.76
N ARG A 13 7.30 -17.77 -7.28
CA ARG A 13 7.23 -17.49 -8.73
C ARG A 13 7.86 -16.18 -9.18
N TYR A 14 7.98 -15.23 -8.25
CA TYR A 14 8.42 -13.86 -8.56
C TYR A 14 9.60 -13.47 -7.68
N GLN A 15 10.44 -12.57 -8.20
CA GLN A 15 11.51 -11.97 -7.43
C GLN A 15 10.93 -10.85 -6.54
N VAL A 16 10.57 -11.17 -5.31
CA VAL A 16 10.06 -10.20 -4.33
C VAL A 16 11.24 -9.58 -3.58
N HIS A 17 11.33 -8.26 -3.56
CA HIS A 17 12.35 -7.51 -2.81
C HIS A 17 11.90 -7.21 -1.37
N ALA A 18 10.63 -6.88 -1.19
CA ALA A 18 10.02 -6.66 0.13
C ALA A 18 8.52 -6.92 0.07
N ALA A 19 7.96 -7.32 1.20
CA ALA A 19 6.54 -7.58 1.35
C ALA A 19 6.08 -7.24 2.77
N ILE A 20 4.86 -6.72 2.90
CA ILE A 20 4.18 -6.49 4.17
C ILE A 20 2.67 -6.65 3.94
N ASP A 21 1.92 -7.01 4.98
CA ASP A 21 0.47 -6.91 4.98
C ASP A 21 0.02 -5.49 5.35
N VAL A 22 -1.10 -5.06 4.81
CA VAL A 22 -1.73 -3.78 5.15
C VAL A 22 -2.65 -4.02 6.35
N SER A 23 -2.16 -3.71 7.54
CA SER A 23 -2.86 -3.91 8.81
C SER A 23 -3.19 -2.62 9.54
N ASP A 24 -2.30 -1.63 9.49
CA ASP A 24 -2.48 -0.34 10.18
C ASP A 24 -2.83 0.82 9.22
N GLY A 25 -2.84 0.55 7.94
CA GLY A 25 -3.12 1.48 6.86
C GLY A 25 -2.05 1.49 5.79
N LEU A 26 -2.46 1.58 4.52
CA LEU A 26 -1.57 1.44 3.36
C LEU A 26 -0.35 2.36 3.44
N SER A 27 -0.56 3.65 3.71
CA SER A 27 0.55 4.60 3.73
C SER A 27 1.47 4.43 4.94
N LEU A 28 0.93 4.02 6.10
CA LEU A 28 1.73 3.76 7.29
C LEU A 28 2.58 2.50 7.11
N ASP A 29 1.99 1.39 6.65
CA ASP A 29 2.72 0.14 6.47
C ASP A 29 3.75 0.24 5.34
N LEU A 30 3.44 0.97 4.24
CA LEU A 30 4.42 1.30 3.22
C LEU A 30 5.58 2.12 3.80
N SER A 31 5.31 3.08 4.69
CA SER A 31 6.38 3.87 5.31
C SER A 31 7.32 3.01 6.15
N ARG A 32 6.78 2.03 6.86
CA ARG A 32 7.56 1.05 7.65
C ARG A 32 8.41 0.16 6.74
N MET A 33 7.82 -0.35 5.65
CA MET A 33 8.53 -1.15 4.66
C MET A 33 9.68 -0.36 4.02
N MET A 34 9.45 0.91 3.66
CA MET A 34 10.50 1.78 3.11
C MET A 34 11.59 2.10 4.12
N ALA A 35 11.25 2.39 5.37
CA ALA A 35 12.21 2.64 6.43
C ALA A 35 13.10 1.41 6.69
N ALA A 36 12.52 0.21 6.76
CA ALA A 36 13.26 -1.04 6.92
C ALA A 36 14.16 -1.37 5.72
N SER A 37 13.79 -0.90 4.52
CA SER A 37 14.52 -1.11 3.28
C SER A 37 15.54 0.01 2.96
N HIS A 38 15.64 1.04 3.79
CA HIS A 38 16.43 2.24 3.55
C HIS A 38 16.14 2.88 2.18
N ALA A 39 14.87 2.94 1.81
CA ALA A 39 14.39 3.42 0.52
C ALA A 39 13.25 4.44 0.69
N ALA A 40 12.84 5.04 -0.40
CA ALA A 40 11.66 5.88 -0.49
C ALA A 40 10.66 5.30 -1.50
N ALA A 41 9.39 5.71 -1.40
CA ALA A 41 8.38 5.37 -2.39
C ALA A 41 7.66 6.60 -2.93
N VAL A 42 7.30 6.54 -4.21
CA VAL A 42 6.42 7.51 -4.86
C VAL A 42 5.13 6.79 -5.24
N LEU A 43 4.02 7.19 -4.64
CA LEU A 43 2.69 6.68 -4.95
C LEU A 43 2.04 7.51 -6.07
N ASP A 44 1.42 6.84 -7.01
CA ASP A 44 0.46 7.44 -7.93
C ASP A 44 -0.94 7.25 -7.32
N LEU A 45 -1.46 8.33 -6.75
CA LEU A 45 -2.72 8.29 -6.00
C LEU A 45 -3.92 7.93 -6.88
N ALA A 46 -3.82 8.12 -8.20
CA ALA A 46 -4.88 7.75 -9.13
C ALA A 46 -5.03 6.23 -9.32
N PHE A 47 -3.99 5.47 -9.00
CA PHE A 47 -3.99 4.01 -9.11
C PHE A 47 -4.21 3.28 -7.78
N ILE A 48 -4.41 4.00 -6.68
CA ILE A 48 -4.77 3.37 -5.40
C ILE A 48 -6.17 2.74 -5.54
N PRO A 49 -6.31 1.42 -5.34
CA PRO A 49 -7.63 0.79 -5.34
C PRO A 49 -8.48 1.33 -4.19
N ILE A 50 -9.71 1.73 -4.50
CA ILE A 50 -10.65 2.24 -3.50
C ILE A 50 -11.79 1.22 -3.36
N HIS A 51 -11.91 0.64 -2.18
CA HIS A 51 -12.99 -0.29 -1.89
C HIS A 51 -14.33 0.47 -1.80
N PRO A 52 -15.46 -0.13 -2.24
CA PRO A 52 -16.78 0.53 -2.15
C PRO A 52 -17.18 0.94 -0.73
N ASP A 53 -16.65 0.29 0.31
CA ASP A 53 -16.91 0.69 1.70
C ASP A 53 -16.22 2.02 2.05
N ALA A 54 -15.05 2.32 1.50
CA ALA A 54 -14.40 3.63 1.65
C ALA A 54 -15.25 4.75 1.04
N GLU A 55 -15.88 4.49 -0.11
CA GLU A 55 -16.83 5.43 -0.72
C GLU A 55 -18.08 5.64 0.16
N ARG A 56 -18.60 4.56 0.74
CA ARG A 56 -19.76 4.62 1.66
C ARG A 56 -19.42 5.38 2.94
N MET A 57 -18.24 5.15 3.52
CA MET A 57 -17.80 5.86 4.73
C MET A 57 -17.62 7.35 4.45
N ALA A 58 -16.98 7.72 3.37
CA ALA A 58 -16.80 9.11 2.96
C ALA A 58 -18.13 9.86 2.74
N ALA A 59 -19.21 9.13 2.40
CA ALA A 59 -20.54 9.68 2.22
C ALA A 59 -21.32 9.86 3.54
N LEU A 60 -20.80 9.37 4.67
CA LEU A 60 -21.49 9.49 5.96
C LEU A 60 -21.41 10.94 6.47
N PRO A 61 -22.53 11.49 7.00
CA PRO A 61 -22.51 12.81 7.62
C PRO A 61 -21.51 12.89 8.78
N GLY A 62 -20.57 13.84 8.69
CA GLY A 62 -19.59 14.12 9.75
C GLY A 62 -18.27 13.33 9.62
N ASP A 63 -18.11 12.44 8.66
CA ASP A 63 -16.82 11.77 8.42
C ASP A 63 -15.75 12.78 7.97
N GLY A 64 -16.00 13.52 6.91
CA GLY A 64 -15.11 14.60 6.43
C GLY A 64 -13.87 14.13 5.68
N ARG A 65 -13.63 12.81 5.55
CA ARG A 65 -12.53 12.23 4.77
C ARG A 65 -13.01 11.84 3.37
N SER A 66 -12.11 11.90 2.40
CA SER A 66 -12.34 11.39 1.06
C SER A 66 -12.18 9.87 1.00
N PRO A 67 -12.74 9.17 -0.01
CA PRO A 67 -12.50 7.75 -0.23
C PRO A 67 -11.02 7.38 -0.33
N LEU A 68 -10.20 8.25 -0.90
CA LEU A 68 -8.76 8.06 -0.99
C LEU A 68 -8.07 8.14 0.38
N GLU A 69 -8.49 9.07 1.25
CA GLU A 69 -7.96 9.16 2.61
C GLU A 69 -8.32 7.92 3.45
N HIS A 70 -9.49 7.35 3.23
CA HIS A 70 -9.85 6.04 3.78
C HIS A 70 -8.93 4.93 3.26
N ALA A 71 -8.75 4.84 1.94
CA ALA A 71 -7.90 3.82 1.33
C ALA A 71 -6.41 3.91 1.73
N LEU A 72 -5.93 5.11 2.05
CA LEU A 72 -4.55 5.33 2.50
C LEU A 72 -4.34 5.08 4.00
N GLY A 73 -5.37 5.31 4.81
CA GLY A 73 -5.22 5.42 6.26
C GLY A 73 -6.04 4.45 7.10
N ASP A 74 -7.08 3.82 6.56
CA ASP A 74 -7.82 2.82 7.31
C ASP A 74 -7.01 1.52 7.40
N GLY A 75 -7.10 0.85 8.52
CA GLY A 75 -6.43 -0.41 8.77
C GLY A 75 -7.35 -1.62 8.63
N GLU A 76 -6.79 -2.81 8.93
CA GLU A 76 -7.48 -4.11 8.90
C GLU A 76 -7.89 -4.60 7.51
N ASP A 77 -7.24 -4.09 6.46
CA ASP A 77 -7.48 -4.55 5.08
C ASP A 77 -6.93 -5.96 4.83
N PHE A 78 -5.80 -6.30 5.48
CA PHE A 78 -5.09 -7.58 5.35
C PHE A 78 -4.75 -7.94 3.89
N GLU A 79 -4.49 -6.92 3.09
CA GLU A 79 -4.01 -7.04 1.71
C GLU A 79 -2.49 -7.12 1.65
N LEU A 80 -1.95 -7.59 0.53
CA LEU A 80 -0.50 -7.69 0.34
C LEU A 80 0.05 -6.44 -0.35
N LEU A 81 1.06 -5.84 0.27
CA LEU A 81 1.86 -4.79 -0.33
C LEU A 81 3.24 -5.35 -0.67
N LEU A 82 3.62 -5.26 -1.94
CA LEU A 82 4.81 -5.91 -2.48
C LEU A 82 5.70 -4.91 -3.20
N SER A 83 7.02 -5.10 -3.09
CA SER A 83 8.02 -4.45 -3.92
C SER A 83 8.73 -5.49 -4.78
N LEU A 84 8.69 -5.30 -6.11
CA LEU A 84 9.27 -6.19 -7.10
C LEU A 84 10.04 -5.38 -8.16
N PRO A 85 10.98 -6.02 -8.90
CA PRO A 85 11.49 -5.46 -10.14
C PRO A 85 10.35 -5.10 -11.10
N ALA A 86 10.47 -4.00 -11.83
CA ALA A 86 9.38 -3.47 -12.67
C ALA A 86 8.85 -4.50 -13.70
N ALA A 87 9.72 -5.36 -14.24
CA ALA A 87 9.30 -6.42 -15.15
C ALA A 87 8.45 -7.49 -14.45
N GLU A 88 8.84 -7.88 -13.23
CA GLU A 88 8.11 -8.86 -12.41
C GLU A 88 6.77 -8.30 -11.95
N ALA A 89 6.71 -7.02 -11.55
CA ALA A 89 5.46 -6.37 -11.17
C ALA A 89 4.46 -6.35 -12.34
N ARG A 90 4.91 -5.99 -13.55
CA ARG A 90 4.06 -6.03 -14.75
C ARG A 90 3.59 -7.44 -15.08
N ARG A 91 4.47 -8.46 -14.94
CA ARG A 91 4.13 -9.86 -15.14
C ARG A 91 3.07 -10.32 -14.14
N LEU A 92 3.25 -10.02 -12.85
CA LEU A 92 2.28 -10.33 -11.80
C LEU A 92 0.91 -9.75 -12.11
N VAL A 93 0.83 -8.45 -12.43
CA VAL A 93 -0.44 -7.79 -12.78
C VAL A 93 -1.11 -8.44 -14.00
N ALA A 94 -0.34 -8.78 -15.03
CA ALA A 94 -0.88 -9.44 -16.22
C ALA A 94 -1.42 -10.85 -15.93
N GLU A 95 -0.77 -11.60 -15.03
CA GLU A 95 -1.17 -12.95 -14.66
C GLU A 95 -2.33 -13.00 -13.66
N THR A 96 -2.60 -11.93 -12.90
CA THR A 96 -3.68 -11.90 -11.90
C THR A 96 -5.08 -11.79 -12.49
N ALA A 97 -5.20 -11.48 -13.77
CA ALA A 97 -6.47 -11.56 -14.50
C ALA A 97 -6.98 -13.00 -14.70
N SER A 98 -6.16 -14.00 -14.33
CA SER A 98 -6.46 -15.44 -14.46
C SER A 98 -6.07 -16.17 -13.16
N ALA A 99 -6.73 -17.31 -12.88
CA ALA A 99 -6.35 -18.17 -11.75
C ALA A 99 -4.82 -18.38 -11.70
N PRO A 100 -4.21 -18.46 -10.53
CA PRO A 100 -4.78 -18.90 -9.24
C PRO A 100 -5.06 -17.78 -8.23
N PHE A 101 -5.11 -16.52 -8.64
CA PHE A 101 -5.35 -15.40 -7.74
C PHE A 101 -6.83 -15.04 -7.71
N ASP A 102 -7.37 -14.77 -6.53
CA ASP A 102 -8.79 -14.43 -6.35
C ASP A 102 -9.06 -12.94 -6.63
N GLU A 103 -8.02 -12.10 -6.44
CA GLU A 103 -8.13 -10.65 -6.63
C GLU A 103 -6.96 -10.12 -7.48
N PRO A 104 -7.19 -9.08 -8.28
CA PRO A 104 -6.15 -8.48 -9.12
C PRO A 104 -5.14 -7.70 -8.29
N PHE A 105 -3.88 -7.71 -8.73
CA PHE A 105 -2.86 -6.78 -8.22
C PHE A 105 -2.81 -5.51 -9.06
N THR A 106 -2.50 -4.40 -8.40
CA THR A 106 -2.38 -3.09 -9.04
C THR A 106 -1.02 -2.48 -8.74
N ILE A 107 -0.37 -1.91 -9.75
CA ILE A 107 0.85 -1.13 -9.54
C ILE A 107 0.42 0.27 -9.07
N ILE A 108 0.72 0.60 -7.81
CA ILE A 108 0.31 1.84 -7.17
C ILE A 108 1.44 2.88 -7.08
N GLY A 109 2.65 2.53 -7.54
CA GLY A 109 3.78 3.44 -7.45
C GLY A 109 5.11 2.76 -7.71
N GLN A 110 6.18 3.40 -7.29
CA GLN A 110 7.54 2.91 -7.46
C GLN A 110 8.43 3.19 -6.25
N VAL A 111 9.36 2.29 -6.00
CA VAL A 111 10.43 2.47 -5.01
C VAL A 111 11.57 3.23 -5.65
N ILE A 112 12.15 4.18 -4.91
CA ILE A 112 13.28 5.01 -5.34
C ILE A 112 14.33 5.09 -4.25
N GLU A 113 15.52 5.56 -4.59
CA GLU A 113 16.54 5.92 -3.61
C GLU A 113 16.08 7.09 -2.73
N GLY A 114 16.49 7.09 -1.47
CA GLY A 114 16.16 8.13 -0.50
C GLY A 114 15.39 7.62 0.71
N GLN A 115 14.60 8.48 1.31
CA GLN A 115 13.77 8.17 2.49
C GLN A 115 12.42 8.86 2.38
N GLY A 116 11.39 8.23 2.97
CA GLY A 116 10.05 8.79 3.09
C GLY A 116 9.08 8.37 1.98
N LEU A 117 7.88 8.91 2.06
CA LEU A 117 6.83 8.72 1.08
C LEU A 117 6.55 10.01 0.32
N PHE A 118 6.23 9.85 -0.94
CA PHE A 118 5.84 10.93 -1.84
C PHE A 118 4.60 10.54 -2.64
N ALA A 119 3.79 11.51 -2.99
CA ALA A 119 2.77 11.39 -4.02
C ALA A 119 3.27 12.01 -5.33
N ALA A 120 3.04 11.32 -6.44
CA ALA A 120 3.24 11.89 -7.76
C ALA A 120 2.13 12.90 -8.05
N THR A 121 2.51 14.06 -8.59
CA THR A 121 1.56 15.08 -9.05
C THR A 121 1.38 14.98 -10.57
N PRO A 122 0.24 15.44 -11.13
CA PRO A 122 -0.03 15.35 -12.57
C PRO A 122 1.02 16.05 -13.45
N ASP A 123 1.74 17.03 -12.92
CA ASP A 123 2.84 17.73 -13.60
C ASP A 123 4.19 17.02 -13.49
N GLY A 124 4.21 15.78 -12.95
CA GLY A 124 5.40 14.94 -12.81
C GLY A 124 6.31 15.28 -11.64
N ARG A 125 5.87 16.17 -10.75
CA ARG A 125 6.60 16.46 -9.51
C ARG A 125 6.27 15.44 -8.43
N ARG A 126 7.01 15.52 -7.33
CA ARG A 126 6.78 14.73 -6.13
C ARG A 126 6.50 15.67 -4.98
N GLN A 127 5.46 15.37 -4.21
CA GLN A 127 5.18 16.08 -2.96
C GLN A 127 5.25 15.09 -1.79
N PRO A 128 5.78 15.50 -0.62
CA PRO A 128 5.80 14.64 0.55
C PRO A 128 4.40 14.16 0.91
N LEU A 129 4.27 12.88 1.22
CA LEU A 129 3.04 12.26 1.69
C LEU A 129 3.23 11.84 3.14
N ALA A 130 2.48 12.45 4.06
CA ALA A 130 2.51 12.04 5.46
C ALA A 130 1.84 10.67 5.61
N PRO A 131 2.48 9.69 6.30
CA PRO A 131 1.84 8.42 6.59
C PRO A 131 0.58 8.63 7.44
N GLN A 132 -0.49 7.95 7.06
CA GLN A 132 -1.77 7.92 7.78
C GLN A 132 -2.06 6.48 8.17
N GLY A 133 -2.57 6.26 9.37
CA GLY A 133 -2.88 4.93 9.85
C GLY A 133 -3.02 4.88 11.37
N PHE A 134 -3.32 3.70 11.88
CA PHE A 134 -3.43 3.46 13.30
C PHE A 134 -2.06 3.22 13.92
N SER A 135 -1.63 4.09 14.85
CA SER A 135 -0.41 3.88 15.62
C SER A 135 -0.76 3.52 17.07
N HIS A 136 -0.32 2.35 17.52
CA HIS A 136 -0.32 2.03 18.95
C HIS A 136 0.69 2.96 19.65
N ALA A 137 0.21 4.01 20.29
CA ALA A 137 1.03 4.76 21.23
C ALA A 137 1.29 3.84 22.43
N LEU A 138 2.45 3.23 22.49
CA LEU A 138 2.95 2.66 23.73
C LEU A 138 3.29 3.84 24.64
N ASP A 139 2.40 4.18 25.55
CA ASP A 139 2.70 5.03 26.70
C ASP A 139 3.70 4.29 27.59
N LEU A 140 4.97 4.35 27.21
CA LEU A 140 6.05 3.98 28.12
C LEU A 140 6.21 5.13 29.12
N PRO A 141 6.05 4.88 30.42
CA PRO A 141 6.30 5.92 31.41
C PRO A 141 7.73 6.41 31.26
N ARG A 142 7.90 7.72 31.08
CA ARG A 142 9.23 8.36 31.09
C ARG A 142 9.83 8.13 32.47
N GLN A 143 10.93 7.37 32.53
CA GLN A 143 11.78 7.29 33.72
C GLN A 143 12.63 8.55 33.85
#